data_1527d33bfeb272b6c27c6b5391408ba9
#
_entry.id   1527d33bfeb272b6c27c6b5391408ba9
#
_cell.length_a   1.000
_cell.length_b   1.000
_cell.length_c   1.000
_cell.angle_alpha   90.00
_cell.angle_beta   90.00
_cell.angle_gamma   90.00
#
_symmetry.space_group_name_H-M   'P 1'
#
loop_
_entity.id
_entity.type
_entity.pdbx_description
1 polymer ?
#
loop_
_entity_poly.entity_id
_entity_poly.type
_entity_poly.pdbx_seq_one_letter_code
_entity_poly.pdbx_strand_id
1 'polypeptide(L)'
;KLTEIVIPDSVSNIGEGAFYGCRSLTNITLPKKVTKIHPYTFYNCLSLKNIKLNSSIKRLGYKAFKKCKSLESLTIPKNITKIESETFKECENLKKVVLPSTLETIAYKAFSNCNSLNTLKLPNGLELIDDYAFYACNSLKSIKLPDNIDKIYDHTFADCKNLSSVYIGKNTTIIGYMAFSGCTSLKNIT
;
A
#
# COMPACT_ATOMS: atom_id res chain seq x y z
N LYS A 1 1.55 27.87 -4.92
CA LYS A 1 1.51 26.38 -4.80
C LYS A 1 2.04 26.01 -3.44
N LEU A 2 1.28 25.21 -2.65
CA LEU A 2 1.70 24.75 -1.33
C LEU A 2 2.82 23.70 -1.47
N THR A 3 4.02 24.02 -0.99
CA THR A 3 5.20 23.12 -1.02
C THR A 3 5.48 22.48 0.34
N GLU A 4 5.20 23.22 1.41
CA GLU A 4 5.41 22.79 2.78
C GLU A 4 4.29 23.35 3.67
N ILE A 5 3.99 22.67 4.75
CA ILE A 5 3.05 23.12 5.77
C ILE A 5 3.48 22.63 7.15
N VAL A 6 3.42 23.52 8.11
CA VAL A 6 3.59 23.21 9.54
C VAL A 6 2.21 23.12 10.17
N ILE A 7 1.86 21.94 10.67
CA ILE A 7 0.59 21.72 11.38
C ILE A 7 0.87 21.82 12.87
N PRO A 8 0.21 22.75 13.60
CA PRO A 8 0.41 22.91 15.04
C PRO A 8 0.07 21.63 15.83
N ASP A 9 0.79 21.38 16.92
CA ASP A 9 0.59 20.19 17.77
C ASP A 9 -0.79 20.16 18.48
N SER A 10 -1.51 21.29 18.51
CA SER A 10 -2.89 21.36 18.98
C SER A 10 -3.87 20.62 18.07
N VAL A 11 -3.55 20.46 16.76
CA VAL A 11 -4.42 19.80 15.79
C VAL A 11 -4.50 18.32 16.07
N SER A 12 -5.71 17.81 16.28
CA SER A 12 -6.01 16.41 16.54
C SER A 12 -6.77 15.72 15.40
N ASN A 13 -7.31 16.48 14.47
CA ASN A 13 -8.05 15.94 13.34
C ASN A 13 -7.67 16.68 12.04
N ILE A 14 -7.38 15.91 11.01
CA ILE A 14 -7.16 16.37 9.63
C ILE A 14 -8.27 15.72 8.81
N GLY A 15 -9.19 16.52 8.31
CA GLY A 15 -10.42 16.05 7.66
C GLY A 15 -10.20 15.28 6.36
N GLU A 16 -11.27 14.69 5.87
CA GLU A 16 -11.31 14.04 4.56
C GLU A 16 -10.87 15.01 3.46
N GLY A 17 -9.97 14.54 2.60
CA GLY A 17 -9.46 15.33 1.47
C GLY A 17 -8.69 16.60 1.85
N ALA A 18 -8.30 16.82 3.11
CA ALA A 18 -7.72 18.08 3.56
C ALA A 18 -6.53 18.58 2.72
N PHE A 19 -5.75 17.66 2.14
CA PHE A 19 -4.64 17.96 1.23
C PHE A 19 -4.87 17.39 -0.18
N TYR A 20 -6.13 17.11 -0.53
CA TYR A 20 -6.48 16.60 -1.86
C TYR A 20 -5.91 17.50 -2.97
N GLY A 21 -5.13 16.92 -3.87
CA GLY A 21 -4.56 17.66 -5.00
C GLY A 21 -3.49 18.67 -4.64
N CYS A 22 -2.91 18.65 -3.44
CA CYS A 22 -1.75 19.47 -3.08
C CYS A 22 -0.51 18.97 -3.83
N ARG A 23 -0.52 19.13 -5.17
CA ARG A 23 0.44 18.51 -6.09
C ARG A 23 1.89 18.92 -5.85
N SER A 24 2.13 20.07 -5.26
CA SER A 24 3.48 20.60 -4.98
C SER A 24 3.97 20.31 -3.57
N LEU A 25 3.12 19.74 -2.70
CA LEU A 25 3.49 19.39 -1.32
C LEU A 25 4.55 18.29 -1.34
N THR A 26 5.74 18.60 -0.79
CA THR A 26 6.89 17.67 -0.79
C THR A 26 7.01 16.89 0.50
N ASN A 27 6.80 17.56 1.63
CA ASN A 27 6.92 16.99 2.95
C ASN A 27 5.79 17.46 3.86
N ILE A 28 5.41 16.63 4.81
CA ILE A 28 4.44 16.98 5.84
C ILE A 28 4.74 16.20 7.11
N THR A 29 4.66 16.88 8.25
CA THR A 29 4.75 16.26 9.57
C THR A 29 3.39 16.27 10.23
N LEU A 30 2.96 15.09 10.68
CA LEU A 30 1.66 14.93 11.33
C LEU A 30 1.80 15.11 12.86
N PRO A 31 0.94 15.92 13.49
CA PRO A 31 0.90 16.07 14.93
C PRO A 31 0.62 14.74 15.64
N LYS A 32 1.20 14.53 16.82
CA LYS A 32 1.04 13.27 17.60
C LYS A 32 -0.41 12.97 17.99
N LYS A 33 -1.26 13.99 18.09
CA LYS A 33 -2.69 13.87 18.43
C LYS A 33 -3.54 13.33 17.27
N VAL A 34 -3.02 13.36 16.03
CA VAL A 34 -3.72 12.81 14.86
C VAL A 34 -3.69 11.29 14.93
N THR A 35 -4.87 10.68 15.00
CA THR A 35 -5.04 9.22 15.16
C THR A 35 -5.59 8.53 13.92
N LYS A 36 -5.98 9.29 12.90
CA LYS A 36 -6.55 8.77 11.64
C LYS A 36 -6.05 9.59 10.45
N ILE A 37 -5.79 8.91 9.35
CA ILE A 37 -5.72 9.54 8.02
C ILE A 37 -7.05 9.26 7.37
N HIS A 38 -7.84 10.28 7.13
CA HIS A 38 -9.17 10.16 6.54
C HIS A 38 -9.10 9.81 5.04
N PRO A 39 -10.22 9.37 4.41
CA PRO A 39 -10.24 9.12 2.97
C PRO A 39 -9.74 10.35 2.20
N TYR A 40 -9.05 10.09 1.08
CA TYR A 40 -8.53 11.10 0.16
C TYR A 40 -7.58 12.16 0.74
N THR A 41 -7.17 12.08 2.03
CA THR A 41 -6.40 13.16 2.70
C THR A 41 -5.21 13.63 1.86
N PHE A 42 -4.42 12.73 1.28
CA PHE A 42 -3.26 13.05 0.42
C PHE A 42 -3.46 12.58 -1.02
N TYR A 43 -4.71 12.38 -1.45
CA TYR A 43 -4.98 11.97 -2.82
C TYR A 43 -4.37 12.98 -3.81
N ASN A 44 -3.61 12.46 -4.79
CA ASN A 44 -3.00 13.27 -5.85
C ASN A 44 -2.00 14.35 -5.36
N CYS A 45 -1.33 14.09 -4.22
CA CYS A 45 -0.18 14.84 -3.76
C CYS A 45 1.06 14.35 -4.53
N LEU A 46 1.19 14.78 -5.79
CA LEU A 46 2.14 14.21 -6.75
C LEU A 46 3.60 14.28 -6.28
N SER A 47 3.98 15.36 -5.60
CA SER A 47 5.35 15.62 -5.15
C SER A 47 5.64 15.13 -3.73
N LEU A 48 4.65 14.54 -3.02
CA LEU A 48 4.83 14.07 -1.65
C LEU A 48 5.84 12.93 -1.63
N LYS A 49 7.05 13.25 -1.15
CA LYS A 49 8.18 12.32 -1.16
C LYS A 49 8.32 11.57 0.15
N ASN A 50 8.12 12.28 1.27
CA ASN A 50 8.27 11.74 2.60
C ASN A 50 7.09 12.13 3.49
N ILE A 51 6.59 11.17 4.22
CA ILE A 51 5.63 11.38 5.31
C ILE A 51 5.95 10.38 6.43
N LYS A 52 6.03 10.88 7.65
CA LYS A 52 6.18 10.04 8.83
C LYS A 52 4.82 9.86 9.51
N LEU A 53 4.30 8.65 9.47
CA LEU A 53 3.10 8.29 10.21
C LEU A 53 3.47 8.07 11.69
N ASN A 54 2.86 8.83 12.59
CA ASN A 54 3.10 8.66 14.02
C ASN A 54 2.45 7.37 14.56
N SER A 55 2.93 6.87 15.70
CA SER A 55 2.47 5.61 16.30
C SER A 55 1.03 5.65 16.83
N SER A 56 0.41 6.84 16.95
CA SER A 56 -0.97 7.00 17.40
C SER A 56 -1.98 6.71 16.27
N ILE A 57 -1.53 6.65 15.01
CA ILE A 57 -2.42 6.41 13.87
C ILE A 57 -2.94 4.98 13.91
N LYS A 58 -4.27 4.85 13.90
CA LYS A 58 -5.03 3.59 13.97
C LYS A 58 -5.76 3.25 12.68
N ARG A 59 -5.82 4.17 11.72
CA ARG A 59 -6.51 3.95 10.42
C ARG A 59 -5.89 4.77 9.31
N LEU A 60 -5.75 4.14 8.15
CA LEU A 60 -5.47 4.77 6.86
C LEU A 60 -6.72 4.65 6.00
N GLY A 61 -7.27 5.77 5.59
CA GLY A 61 -8.54 5.83 4.86
C GLY A 61 -8.43 5.38 3.41
N TYR A 62 -9.57 5.09 2.81
CA TYR A 62 -9.76 4.82 1.39
C TYR A 62 -9.08 5.88 0.52
N LYS A 63 -8.26 5.46 -0.45
CA LYS A 63 -7.52 6.35 -1.37
C LYS A 63 -6.62 7.40 -0.70
N ALA A 64 -6.26 7.23 0.57
CA ALA A 64 -5.59 8.27 1.36
C ALA A 64 -4.29 8.78 0.71
N PHE A 65 -3.52 7.91 0.05
CA PHE A 65 -2.26 8.23 -0.65
C PHE A 65 -2.31 7.92 -2.15
N LYS A 66 -3.51 7.68 -2.71
CA LYS A 66 -3.61 7.38 -4.15
C LYS A 66 -2.99 8.50 -4.98
N LYS A 67 -2.16 8.12 -5.95
CA LYS A 67 -1.41 9.05 -6.82
C LYS A 67 -0.36 9.91 -6.10
N CYS A 68 0.15 9.50 -4.94
CA CYS A 68 1.37 10.09 -4.38
C CYS A 68 2.58 9.54 -5.15
N LYS A 69 2.77 10.03 -6.39
CA LYS A 69 3.72 9.43 -7.34
C LYS A 69 5.17 9.50 -6.85
N SER A 70 5.55 10.54 -6.10
CA SER A 70 6.91 10.73 -5.59
C SER A 70 7.18 10.02 -4.26
N LEU A 71 6.18 9.37 -3.63
CA LEU A 71 6.37 8.67 -2.35
C LEU A 71 7.30 7.47 -2.55
N GLU A 72 8.46 7.47 -1.86
CA GLU A 72 9.49 6.44 -2.05
C GLU A 72 9.43 5.32 -1.02
N SER A 73 9.08 5.64 0.21
CA SER A 73 8.98 4.64 1.28
C SER A 73 8.00 5.04 2.36
N LEU A 74 7.43 4.05 3.04
CA LEU A 74 6.54 4.28 4.17
C LEU A 74 6.63 3.14 5.19
N THR A 75 6.64 3.51 6.48
CA THR A 75 6.43 2.56 7.58
C THR A 75 5.01 2.69 8.07
N ILE A 76 4.26 1.60 8.02
CA ILE A 76 2.88 1.53 8.50
C ILE A 76 2.90 1.30 10.01
N PRO A 77 2.17 2.12 10.80
CA PRO A 77 2.12 2.00 12.26
C PRO A 77 1.56 0.65 12.73
N LYS A 78 2.06 0.20 13.90
CA LYS A 78 1.71 -1.10 14.48
C LYS A 78 0.23 -1.29 14.85
N ASN A 79 -0.56 -0.22 14.90
CA ASN A 79 -1.99 -0.28 15.22
C ASN A 79 -2.87 -0.48 13.98
N ILE A 80 -2.28 -0.56 12.80
CA ILE A 80 -3.01 -0.77 11.55
C ILE A 80 -3.22 -2.26 11.33
N THR A 81 -4.47 -2.68 11.18
CA THR A 81 -4.86 -4.06 10.86
C THR A 81 -5.31 -4.19 9.40
N LYS A 82 -5.60 -3.07 8.72
CA LYS A 82 -6.08 -3.07 7.34
C LYS A 82 -5.46 -1.95 6.51
N ILE A 83 -4.98 -2.29 5.31
CA ILE A 83 -4.75 -1.31 4.24
C ILE A 83 -6.03 -1.24 3.41
N GLU A 84 -6.71 -0.09 3.47
CA GLU A 84 -7.99 0.12 2.80
C GLU A 84 -7.83 0.15 1.28
N SER A 85 -8.97 0.01 0.57
CA SER A 85 -8.98 -0.03 -0.89
C SER A 85 -8.30 1.20 -1.51
N GLU A 86 -7.49 0.97 -2.53
CA GLU A 86 -6.76 1.97 -3.31
C GLU A 86 -5.86 2.91 -2.48
N THR A 87 -5.53 2.59 -1.22
CA THR A 87 -4.75 3.48 -0.33
C THR A 87 -3.47 3.97 -0.99
N PHE A 88 -2.69 3.10 -1.63
CA PHE A 88 -1.42 3.41 -2.31
C PHE A 88 -1.47 3.23 -3.83
N LYS A 89 -2.67 3.12 -4.40
CA LYS A 89 -2.80 2.95 -5.85
C LYS A 89 -2.09 4.07 -6.61
N GLU A 90 -1.30 3.70 -7.62
CA GLU A 90 -0.53 4.65 -8.45
C GLU A 90 0.54 5.45 -7.66
N CYS A 91 1.08 4.88 -6.56
CA CYS A 91 2.30 5.37 -5.92
C CYS A 91 3.50 4.82 -6.70
N GLU A 92 3.74 5.37 -7.89
CA GLU A 92 4.63 4.80 -8.91
C GLU A 92 6.09 4.64 -8.43
N ASN A 93 6.59 5.54 -7.56
CA ASN A 93 7.96 5.50 -7.04
C ASN A 93 8.08 4.82 -5.67
N LEU A 94 7.02 4.20 -5.17
CA LEU A 94 7.03 3.51 -3.86
C LEU A 94 7.87 2.23 -3.97
N LYS A 95 9.09 2.29 -3.41
CA LYS A 95 10.09 1.19 -3.46
C LYS A 95 9.95 0.24 -2.28
N LYS A 96 9.62 0.78 -1.09
CA LYS A 96 9.62 0.03 0.16
C LYS A 96 8.43 0.40 1.05
N VAL A 97 7.73 -0.61 1.53
CA VAL A 97 6.72 -0.49 2.58
C VAL A 97 7.04 -1.45 3.70
N VAL A 98 7.10 -0.94 4.94
CA VAL A 98 7.22 -1.78 6.13
C VAL A 98 5.83 -1.99 6.69
N LEU A 99 5.33 -3.22 6.60
CA LEU A 99 4.02 -3.62 7.12
C LEU A 99 4.14 -4.07 8.59
N PRO A 100 3.16 -3.75 9.45
CA PRO A 100 3.14 -4.21 10.83
C PRO A 100 2.74 -5.68 10.92
N SER A 101 3.16 -6.34 12.00
CA SER A 101 2.79 -7.74 12.28
C SER A 101 1.28 -7.92 12.56
N THR A 102 0.60 -6.85 12.90
CA THR A 102 -0.85 -6.80 13.18
C THR A 102 -1.72 -6.70 11.91
N LEU A 103 -1.11 -6.58 10.72
CA LEU A 103 -1.88 -6.43 9.48
C LEU A 103 -2.57 -7.75 9.10
N GLU A 104 -3.88 -7.69 8.93
CA GLU A 104 -4.76 -8.80 8.59
C GLU A 104 -5.28 -8.69 7.14
N THR A 105 -5.44 -7.47 6.62
CA THR A 105 -6.08 -7.26 5.31
C THR A 105 -5.31 -6.27 4.45
N ILE A 106 -5.12 -6.63 3.18
CA ILE A 106 -4.74 -5.74 2.08
C ILE A 106 -5.91 -5.73 1.10
N ALA A 107 -6.67 -4.62 1.08
CA ALA A 107 -7.92 -4.52 0.35
C ALA A 107 -7.74 -4.24 -1.15
N TYR A 108 -8.86 -4.16 -1.88
CA TYR A 108 -8.98 -3.96 -3.32
C TYR A 108 -8.05 -2.87 -3.85
N LYS A 109 -7.20 -3.22 -4.82
CA LYS A 109 -6.26 -2.31 -5.50
C LYS A 109 -5.31 -1.53 -4.58
N ALA A 110 -5.07 -2.00 -3.34
CA ALA A 110 -4.34 -1.24 -2.32
C ALA A 110 -2.95 -0.77 -2.79
N PHE A 111 -2.21 -1.59 -3.54
CA PHE A 111 -0.88 -1.29 -4.13
C PHE A 111 -0.87 -1.36 -5.65
N SER A 112 -2.03 -1.34 -6.31
CA SER A 112 -2.09 -1.40 -7.78
C SER A 112 -1.28 -0.26 -8.41
N ASN A 113 -0.46 -0.60 -9.43
CA ASN A 113 0.45 0.32 -10.11
C ASN A 113 1.52 0.97 -9.20
N CYS A 114 1.95 0.28 -8.14
CA CYS A 114 3.16 0.62 -7.41
C CYS A 114 4.38 0.08 -8.18
N ASN A 115 4.71 0.73 -9.31
CA ASN A 115 5.64 0.21 -10.32
C ASN A 115 7.04 -0.03 -9.81
N SER A 116 7.49 0.71 -8.78
CA SER A 116 8.82 0.61 -8.19
C SER A 116 8.89 -0.33 -6.98
N LEU A 117 7.76 -0.91 -6.53
CA LEU A 117 7.73 -1.80 -5.37
C LEU A 117 8.47 -3.10 -5.72
N ASN A 118 9.68 -3.23 -5.18
CA ASN A 118 10.56 -4.34 -5.57
C ASN A 118 10.58 -5.49 -4.56
N THR A 119 10.32 -5.20 -3.29
CA THR A 119 10.24 -6.19 -2.21
C THR A 119 9.13 -5.81 -1.24
N LEU A 120 8.38 -6.81 -0.78
CA LEU A 120 7.39 -6.64 0.27
C LEU A 120 7.36 -7.89 1.15
N LYS A 121 7.66 -7.71 2.44
CA LYS A 121 7.50 -8.77 3.42
C LYS A 121 6.08 -8.73 3.98
N LEU A 122 5.30 -9.75 3.69
CA LEU A 122 3.95 -9.92 4.25
C LEU A 122 4.04 -10.50 5.67
N PRO A 123 3.26 -10.00 6.64
CA PRO A 123 3.24 -10.55 7.98
C PRO A 123 2.50 -11.90 8.02
N ASN A 124 2.90 -12.78 8.95
CA ASN A 124 2.32 -14.12 9.06
C ASN A 124 0.81 -14.12 9.41
N GLY A 125 0.33 -13.07 10.08
CA GLY A 125 -1.09 -12.90 10.44
C GLY A 125 -1.98 -12.36 9.32
N LEU A 126 -1.43 -12.12 8.12
CA LEU A 126 -2.24 -11.62 6.99
C LEU A 126 -3.19 -12.72 6.50
N GLU A 127 -4.48 -12.39 6.40
CA GLU A 127 -5.58 -13.31 6.07
C GLU A 127 -6.19 -13.04 4.71
N LEU A 128 -6.16 -11.77 4.25
CA LEU A 128 -6.78 -11.37 2.99
C LEU A 128 -5.87 -10.48 2.15
N ILE A 129 -5.69 -10.86 0.90
CA ILE A 129 -5.14 -10.03 -0.18
C ILE A 129 -6.19 -10.01 -1.28
N ASP A 130 -6.89 -8.89 -1.42
CA ASP A 130 -8.08 -8.74 -2.24
C ASP A 130 -7.75 -8.55 -3.74
N ASP A 131 -8.78 -8.50 -4.59
CA ASP A 131 -8.66 -8.34 -6.04
C ASP A 131 -7.76 -7.16 -6.43
N TYR A 132 -6.90 -7.39 -7.44
CA TYR A 132 -5.98 -6.38 -7.98
C TYR A 132 -5.02 -5.76 -6.95
N ALA A 133 -4.86 -6.31 -5.75
CA ALA A 133 -4.10 -5.67 -4.67
C ALA A 133 -2.68 -5.26 -5.09
N PHE A 134 -2.01 -6.06 -5.92
CA PHE A 134 -0.67 -5.83 -6.47
C PHE A 134 -0.65 -5.77 -8.00
N TYR A 135 -1.78 -5.48 -8.64
CA TYR A 135 -1.85 -5.35 -10.09
C TYR A 135 -0.79 -4.38 -10.62
N ALA A 136 -0.03 -4.80 -11.63
CA ALA A 136 1.02 -4.02 -12.28
C ALA A 136 2.11 -3.49 -11.33
N CYS A 137 2.46 -4.24 -10.27
CA CYS A 137 3.66 -3.99 -9.47
C CYS A 137 4.91 -4.48 -10.24
N ASN A 138 5.29 -3.73 -11.29
CA ASN A 138 6.25 -4.17 -12.30
C ASN A 138 7.65 -4.50 -11.76
N SER A 139 8.07 -3.92 -10.65
CA SER A 139 9.40 -4.17 -10.05
C SER A 139 9.40 -5.29 -9.02
N LEU A 140 8.25 -5.86 -8.66
CA LEU A 140 8.15 -6.93 -7.68
C LEU A 140 8.81 -8.20 -8.24
N LYS A 141 9.87 -8.68 -7.55
CA LYS A 141 10.67 -9.82 -8.03
C LYS A 141 10.21 -11.16 -7.46
N SER A 142 9.80 -11.15 -6.21
CA SER A 142 9.31 -12.33 -5.51
C SER A 142 8.32 -11.95 -4.43
N ILE A 143 7.41 -12.86 -4.11
CA ILE A 143 6.48 -12.70 -3.00
C ILE A 143 6.31 -14.04 -2.28
N LYS A 144 6.26 -13.99 -0.94
CA LYS A 144 5.91 -15.13 -0.10
C LYS A 144 4.58 -14.86 0.56
N LEU A 145 3.56 -15.62 0.20
CA LEU A 145 2.25 -15.57 0.83
C LEU A 145 2.29 -16.33 2.16
N PRO A 146 1.73 -15.77 3.24
CA PRO A 146 1.60 -16.50 4.50
C PRO A 146 0.61 -17.66 4.39
N ASP A 147 0.76 -18.62 5.29
CA ASP A 147 -0.10 -19.82 5.33
C ASP A 147 -1.60 -19.53 5.59
N ASN A 148 -1.90 -18.36 6.14
CA ASN A 148 -3.29 -17.94 6.40
C ASN A 148 -4.06 -17.49 5.16
N ILE A 149 -3.38 -17.33 4.02
CA ILE A 149 -4.04 -16.98 2.76
C ILE A 149 -4.65 -18.23 2.15
N ASP A 150 -5.97 -18.34 2.18
CA ASP A 150 -6.75 -19.45 1.63
C ASP A 150 -7.05 -19.31 0.14
N LYS A 151 -7.06 -18.06 -0.36
CA LYS A 151 -7.36 -17.71 -1.74
C LYS A 151 -6.47 -16.61 -2.26
N ILE A 152 -5.93 -16.80 -3.47
CA ILE A 152 -5.37 -15.71 -4.29
C ILE A 152 -6.52 -15.19 -5.15
N TYR A 153 -6.92 -13.95 -4.94
CA TYR A 153 -8.07 -13.34 -5.59
C TYR A 153 -7.79 -12.94 -7.05
N ASP A 154 -8.83 -12.42 -7.73
CA ASP A 154 -8.75 -12.13 -9.16
C ASP A 154 -7.76 -11.00 -9.46
N HIS A 155 -6.92 -11.21 -10.46
CA HIS A 155 -5.90 -10.25 -10.90
C HIS A 155 -4.93 -9.76 -9.80
N THR A 156 -4.82 -10.45 -8.66
CA THR A 156 -4.03 -10.00 -7.50
C THR A 156 -2.62 -9.59 -7.90
N PHE A 157 -1.95 -10.38 -8.75
CA PHE A 157 -0.58 -10.14 -9.24
C PHE A 157 -0.51 -9.96 -10.76
N ALA A 158 -1.64 -9.73 -11.43
CA ALA A 158 -1.62 -9.57 -12.88
C ALA A 158 -0.71 -8.42 -13.30
N ASP A 159 -0.03 -8.56 -14.43
CA ASP A 159 0.96 -7.63 -14.97
C ASP A 159 2.18 -7.33 -14.05
N CYS A 160 2.48 -8.16 -13.07
CA CYS A 160 3.73 -8.09 -12.31
C CYS A 160 4.88 -8.66 -13.18
N LYS A 161 5.33 -7.88 -14.17
CA LYS A 161 6.22 -8.34 -15.26
C LYS A 161 7.55 -8.93 -14.79
N ASN A 162 8.12 -8.46 -13.68
CA ASN A 162 9.39 -8.93 -13.13
C ASN A 162 9.22 -9.99 -12.01
N LEU A 163 7.98 -10.40 -11.71
CA LEU A 163 7.72 -11.41 -10.68
C LEU A 163 8.22 -12.75 -11.19
N SER A 164 9.33 -13.23 -10.63
CA SER A 164 10.01 -14.46 -11.07
C SER A 164 9.69 -15.66 -10.17
N SER A 165 9.32 -15.46 -8.92
CA SER A 165 8.96 -16.54 -8.00
C SER A 165 7.86 -16.14 -7.03
N VAL A 166 6.96 -17.08 -6.77
CA VAL A 166 5.89 -16.95 -5.78
C VAL A 166 5.91 -18.18 -4.89
N TYR A 167 6.00 -17.95 -3.57
CA TYR A 167 5.72 -19.00 -2.60
C TYR A 167 4.25 -18.87 -2.17
N ILE A 168 3.47 -19.92 -2.40
CA ILE A 168 2.06 -20.00 -2.02
C ILE A 168 1.96 -20.70 -0.67
N GLY A 169 1.25 -20.08 0.28
CA GLY A 169 1.03 -20.66 1.60
C GLY A 169 0.29 -22.01 1.51
N LYS A 170 0.65 -22.95 2.39
CA LYS A 170 0.14 -24.34 2.35
C LYS A 170 -1.38 -24.50 2.46
N ASN A 171 -2.08 -23.47 2.97
CA ASN A 171 -3.54 -23.50 3.13
C ASN A 171 -4.27 -22.84 1.94
N THR A 172 -3.55 -22.34 0.94
CA THR A 172 -4.18 -21.75 -0.26
C THR A 172 -4.81 -22.86 -1.11
N THR A 173 -6.11 -22.76 -1.31
CA THR A 173 -6.92 -23.75 -2.07
C THR A 173 -7.43 -23.21 -3.39
N ILE A 174 -7.42 -21.89 -3.60
CA ILE A 174 -7.99 -21.24 -4.78
C ILE A 174 -7.02 -20.24 -5.37
N ILE A 175 -6.81 -20.30 -6.69
CA ILE A 175 -6.15 -19.28 -7.49
C ILE A 175 -7.21 -18.65 -8.39
N GLY A 176 -7.51 -17.37 -8.19
CA GLY A 176 -8.57 -16.62 -8.85
C GLY A 176 -8.28 -16.33 -10.32
N TYR A 177 -9.28 -15.72 -10.97
CA TYR A 177 -9.23 -15.40 -12.40
C TYR A 177 -8.06 -14.47 -12.72
N MET A 178 -7.24 -14.85 -13.70
CA MET A 178 -6.08 -14.08 -14.15
C MET A 178 -5.12 -13.62 -13.03
N ALA A 179 -5.04 -14.33 -11.91
CA ALA A 179 -4.26 -13.92 -10.74
C ALA A 179 -2.79 -13.60 -11.06
N PHE A 180 -2.18 -14.28 -12.04
CA PHE A 180 -0.79 -14.10 -12.51
C PHE A 180 -0.69 -13.79 -14.00
N SER A 181 -1.78 -13.36 -14.65
CA SER A 181 -1.77 -12.97 -16.06
C SER A 181 -0.74 -11.87 -16.29
N GLY A 182 0.04 -11.95 -17.37
CA GLY A 182 1.06 -10.96 -17.68
C GLY A 182 2.33 -11.00 -16.82
N CYS A 183 2.48 -11.96 -15.91
CA CYS A 183 3.72 -12.19 -15.15
C CYS A 183 4.78 -12.87 -16.04
N THR A 184 5.31 -12.13 -17.02
CA THR A 184 6.17 -12.67 -18.08
C THR A 184 7.51 -13.26 -17.61
N SER A 185 7.95 -12.91 -16.40
CA SER A 185 9.19 -13.45 -15.80
C SER A 185 8.96 -14.63 -14.86
N LEU A 186 7.70 -15.07 -14.66
CA LEU A 186 7.37 -16.08 -13.66
C LEU A 186 7.91 -17.46 -14.06
N LYS A 187 8.77 -18.00 -13.21
CA LYS A 187 9.46 -19.28 -13.42
C LYS A 187 9.04 -20.33 -12.40
N ASN A 188 8.80 -19.92 -11.15
CA ASN A 188 8.55 -20.82 -10.05
C ASN A 188 7.34 -20.39 -9.23
N ILE A 189 6.42 -21.34 -9.03
CA ILE A 189 5.34 -21.25 -8.03
C ILE A 189 5.51 -22.49 -7.14
N THR A 190 5.72 -22.30 -5.85
CA THR A 190 5.95 -23.38 -4.86
C THR A 190 5.07 -23.20 -3.64
#